data_3d592b180a9f8e26972e81d7477db48d
#
_entry.id   3d592b180a9f8e26972e81d7477db48d
#
_cell.length_a   1.000
_cell.length_b   1.000
_cell.length_c   1.000
_cell.angle_alpha   90.00
_cell.angle_beta   90.00
_cell.angle_gamma   90.00
#
_symmetry.space_group_name_H-M   'P 1'
#
loop_
_entity.id
_entity.type
_entity.pdbx_description
1 polymer ?
#
loop_
_entity_poly.entity_id
_entity_poly.type
_entity_poly.pdbx_seq_one_letter_code
_entity_poly.pdbx_strand_id
1 'polypeptide(L)'
;FLYSSDITFNMNDNKMEVHSSFAEPWNITLVDTGEKTMTGGRLKRISRYINNETFCFTYGDGVADINISELISFHKKNNAKATLTAVQPPGRFGSIEFERGKVLSFQEKPKGDGNWINGGFFVLEPEVFDYIEGDESVWEQYPLKKLAENGELAAYHHNGFWQPMD
;
A
#
# COMPACT_ATOMS: atom_id res chain seq x y z
N PHE A 1 -18.31 -3.25 -12.09
CA PHE A 1 -19.54 -4.07 -11.98
C PHE A 1 -20.71 -3.40 -12.66
N LEU A 2 -21.20 -2.24 -12.19
CA LEU A 2 -22.37 -1.53 -12.78
C LEU A 2 -22.20 -1.21 -14.28
N TYR A 3 -20.98 -0.91 -14.71
CA TYR A 3 -20.68 -0.56 -16.09
C TYR A 3 -20.70 -1.77 -17.05
N SER A 4 -20.56 -2.98 -16.51
CA SER A 4 -20.47 -4.24 -17.27
C SER A 4 -21.63 -5.20 -16.96
N SER A 5 -22.74 -4.69 -16.46
CA SER A 5 -23.88 -5.50 -16.03
C SER A 5 -25.22 -4.85 -16.37
N ASP A 6 -26.18 -5.65 -16.78
CA ASP A 6 -27.58 -5.24 -16.90
C ASP A 6 -28.28 -5.51 -15.58
N ILE A 7 -28.84 -4.45 -14.97
CA ILE A 7 -29.33 -4.49 -13.59
C ILE A 7 -30.69 -3.81 -13.49
N THR A 8 -31.61 -4.43 -12.75
CA THR A 8 -32.85 -3.80 -12.28
C THR A 8 -32.80 -3.55 -10.79
N PHE A 9 -33.04 -2.30 -10.38
CA PHE A 9 -33.23 -1.94 -8.99
C PHE A 9 -34.74 -1.81 -8.67
N ASN A 10 -35.21 -2.60 -7.73
CA ASN A 10 -36.53 -2.41 -7.14
C ASN A 10 -36.39 -1.57 -5.87
N MET A 11 -36.70 -0.28 -6.00
CA MET A 11 -36.53 0.68 -4.90
C MET A 11 -37.53 0.46 -3.75
N ASN A 12 -38.72 -0.12 -4.03
CA ASN A 12 -39.71 -0.40 -2.99
C ASN A 12 -39.24 -1.51 -2.04
N ASP A 13 -38.65 -2.56 -2.62
CA ASP A 13 -38.23 -3.76 -1.86
C ASP A 13 -36.75 -3.72 -1.50
N ASN A 14 -36.01 -2.69 -1.89
CA ASN A 14 -34.56 -2.55 -1.76
C ASN A 14 -33.83 -3.78 -2.30
N LYS A 15 -34.25 -4.26 -3.49
CA LYS A 15 -33.69 -5.44 -4.15
C LYS A 15 -32.97 -5.05 -5.44
N MET A 16 -31.91 -5.78 -5.74
CA MET A 16 -31.15 -5.66 -7.00
C MET A 16 -31.19 -7.02 -7.71
N GLU A 17 -31.54 -7.02 -8.98
CA GLU A 17 -31.52 -8.19 -9.87
C GLU A 17 -30.51 -7.94 -10.99
N VAL A 18 -29.55 -8.84 -11.14
CA VAL A 18 -28.52 -8.80 -12.19
C VAL A 18 -28.93 -9.77 -13.30
N HIS A 19 -29.18 -9.24 -14.51
CA HIS A 19 -29.63 -10.03 -15.65
C HIS A 19 -28.44 -10.60 -16.46
N SER A 20 -27.41 -9.79 -16.63
CA SER A 20 -26.15 -10.19 -17.27
C SER A 20 -24.99 -9.45 -16.62
N SER A 21 -23.82 -10.09 -16.57
CA SER A 21 -22.59 -9.46 -16.05
C SER A 21 -21.37 -9.98 -16.81
N PHE A 22 -20.53 -9.06 -17.25
CA PHE A 22 -19.19 -9.34 -17.80
C PHE A 22 -18.09 -8.89 -16.82
N ALA A 23 -18.47 -8.70 -15.54
CA ALA A 23 -17.53 -8.32 -14.50
C ALA A 23 -16.62 -9.51 -14.10
N GLU A 24 -15.41 -9.18 -13.70
CA GLU A 24 -14.49 -10.14 -13.09
C GLU A 24 -15.11 -10.77 -11.82
N PRO A 25 -14.79 -12.04 -11.50
CA PRO A 25 -15.39 -12.77 -10.39
C PRO A 25 -14.82 -12.35 -9.02
N TRP A 26 -14.72 -11.04 -8.77
CA TRP A 26 -14.19 -10.50 -7.54
C TRP A 26 -15.27 -10.32 -6.48
N ASN A 27 -14.92 -10.61 -5.24
CA ASN A 27 -15.71 -10.21 -4.07
C ASN A 27 -15.20 -8.85 -3.58
N ILE A 28 -16.05 -7.83 -3.67
CA ILE A 28 -15.69 -6.45 -3.28
C ILE A 28 -16.53 -6.05 -2.09
N THR A 29 -15.88 -5.65 -1.00
CA THR A 29 -16.52 -5.10 0.19
C THR A 29 -16.16 -3.61 0.30
N LEU A 30 -17.17 -2.74 0.26
CA LEU A 30 -17.02 -1.31 0.50
C LEU A 30 -17.33 -1.03 1.97
N VAL A 31 -16.38 -0.41 2.67
CA VAL A 31 -16.52 -0.12 4.10
C VAL A 31 -16.39 1.38 4.33
N ASP A 32 -17.40 1.99 4.94
CA ASP A 32 -17.27 3.35 5.45
C ASP A 32 -16.36 3.33 6.68
N THR A 33 -15.17 3.88 6.51
CA THR A 33 -14.15 3.99 7.56
C THR A 33 -14.16 5.35 8.27
N GLY A 34 -15.13 6.23 7.95
CA GLY A 34 -15.28 7.57 8.53
C GLY A 34 -14.38 8.62 7.86
N GLU A 35 -14.93 9.81 7.68
CA GLU A 35 -14.27 10.91 6.95
C GLU A 35 -12.96 11.37 7.60
N LYS A 36 -12.96 11.48 8.93
CA LYS A 36 -11.82 12.02 9.72
C LYS A 36 -10.82 10.95 10.18
N THR A 37 -11.05 9.68 9.87
CA THR A 37 -10.20 8.58 10.30
C THR A 37 -8.90 8.58 9.51
N MET A 38 -7.76 8.48 10.20
CA MET A 38 -6.42 8.43 9.61
C MET A 38 -6.12 7.04 9.03
N THR A 39 -5.02 6.91 8.27
CA THR A 39 -4.65 5.71 7.51
C THR A 39 -4.61 4.43 8.36
N GLY A 40 -3.98 4.46 9.53
CA GLY A 40 -3.96 3.33 10.46
C GLY A 40 -5.34 3.04 11.05
N GLY A 41 -6.10 4.06 11.43
CA GLY A 41 -7.47 3.89 11.92
C GLY A 41 -8.39 3.22 10.90
N ARG A 42 -8.28 3.60 9.61
CA ARG A 42 -9.02 2.95 8.51
C ARG A 42 -8.65 1.48 8.39
N LEU A 43 -7.35 1.18 8.45
CA LEU A 43 -6.86 -0.20 8.43
C LEU A 43 -7.42 -1.00 9.62
N LYS A 44 -7.42 -0.43 10.83
CA LYS A 44 -8.01 -1.09 12.03
C LYS A 44 -9.51 -1.35 11.88
N ARG A 45 -10.27 -0.41 11.31
CA ARG A 45 -11.74 -0.58 11.15
C ARG A 45 -12.11 -1.71 10.20
N ILE A 46 -11.25 -2.06 9.24
CA ILE A 46 -11.48 -3.19 8.33
C ILE A 46 -10.98 -4.53 8.87
N SER A 47 -10.32 -4.58 10.04
CA SER A 47 -9.73 -5.81 10.61
C SER A 47 -10.71 -6.99 10.68
N ARG A 48 -11.99 -6.72 10.97
CA ARG A 48 -13.06 -7.73 11.02
C ARG A 48 -13.31 -8.46 9.69
N TYR A 49 -12.80 -7.94 8.57
CA TYR A 49 -12.93 -8.54 7.23
C TYR A 49 -11.68 -9.32 6.81
N ILE A 50 -10.61 -9.32 7.63
CA ILE A 50 -9.30 -9.90 7.29
C ILE A 50 -9.18 -11.38 7.70
N ASN A 51 -10.17 -11.95 8.41
CA ASN A 51 -10.24 -13.38 8.80
C ASN A 51 -8.98 -13.90 9.53
N ASN A 52 -8.19 -13.04 10.15
CA ASN A 52 -6.94 -13.39 10.83
C ASN A 52 -5.92 -14.11 9.91
N GLU A 53 -5.82 -13.68 8.67
CA GLU A 53 -4.90 -14.21 7.65
C GLU A 53 -3.93 -13.13 7.18
N THR A 54 -2.78 -13.53 6.64
CA THR A 54 -1.86 -12.64 5.93
C THR A 54 -2.58 -11.93 4.80
N PHE A 55 -2.45 -10.63 4.68
CA PHE A 55 -3.15 -9.84 3.65
C PHE A 55 -2.25 -8.83 2.96
N CYS A 56 -2.65 -8.44 1.75
CA CYS A 56 -2.01 -7.34 1.02
C CYS A 56 -2.74 -6.03 1.30
N PHE A 57 -1.98 -4.96 1.45
CA PHE A 57 -2.48 -3.61 1.66
C PHE A 57 -1.79 -2.65 0.71
N THR A 58 -2.54 -1.72 0.11
CA THR A 58 -1.98 -0.70 -0.78
C THR A 58 -2.69 0.63 -0.62
N TYR A 59 -1.98 1.70 -0.99
CA TYR A 59 -2.58 3.02 -1.19
C TYR A 59 -3.30 3.05 -2.54
N GLY A 60 -4.30 3.93 -2.66
CA GLY A 60 -5.15 4.02 -3.86
C GLY A 60 -4.53 4.78 -5.04
N ASP A 61 -3.41 5.46 -4.82
CA ASP A 61 -2.77 6.39 -5.76
C ASP A 61 -1.42 5.92 -6.31
N GLY A 62 -0.93 4.76 -5.88
CA GLY A 62 0.32 4.17 -6.40
C GLY A 62 0.07 3.18 -7.54
N VAL A 63 0.80 3.32 -8.65
CA VAL A 63 0.81 2.36 -9.75
C VAL A 63 2.21 1.77 -9.92
N ALA A 64 2.30 0.44 -10.01
CA ALA A 64 3.58 -0.26 -10.15
C ALA A 64 3.41 -1.61 -10.86
N ASP A 65 4.50 -2.13 -11.41
CA ASP A 65 4.58 -3.47 -12.00
C ASP A 65 5.13 -4.53 -11.03
N ILE A 66 4.79 -4.38 -9.74
CA ILE A 66 5.24 -5.27 -8.66
C ILE A 66 4.68 -6.68 -8.87
N ASN A 67 5.56 -7.68 -8.80
CA ASN A 67 5.14 -9.08 -8.73
C ASN A 67 4.64 -9.41 -7.31
N ILE A 68 3.33 -9.37 -7.12
CA ILE A 68 2.69 -9.61 -5.81
C ILE A 68 3.01 -11.00 -5.26
N SER A 69 3.10 -12.02 -6.11
CA SER A 69 3.45 -13.39 -5.69
C SER A 69 4.86 -13.49 -5.12
N GLU A 70 5.81 -12.77 -5.72
CA GLU A 70 7.18 -12.67 -5.21
C GLU A 70 7.24 -11.87 -3.90
N LEU A 71 6.50 -10.77 -3.81
CA LEU A 71 6.39 -9.96 -2.59
C LEU A 71 5.85 -10.80 -1.42
N ILE A 72 4.77 -11.57 -1.63
CA ILE A 72 4.21 -12.48 -0.62
C ILE A 72 5.24 -13.58 -0.25
N SER A 73 5.93 -14.15 -1.24
CA SER A 73 6.95 -15.16 -0.99
C SER A 73 8.12 -14.62 -0.18
N PHE A 74 8.54 -13.39 -0.46
CA PHE A 74 9.56 -12.68 0.29
C PHE A 74 9.12 -12.45 1.75
N HIS A 75 7.90 -11.96 1.94
CA HIS A 75 7.32 -11.74 3.26
C HIS A 75 7.36 -13.01 4.12
N LYS A 76 6.85 -14.12 3.60
CA LYS A 76 6.83 -15.42 4.29
C LYS A 76 8.23 -15.92 4.66
N LYS A 77 9.23 -15.69 3.79
CA LYS A 77 10.64 -16.10 4.07
C LYS A 77 11.28 -15.29 5.17
N ASN A 78 10.91 -14.02 5.33
CA ASN A 78 11.49 -13.12 6.33
C ASN A 78 10.82 -13.23 7.70
N ASN A 79 9.69 -13.90 7.81
CA ASN A 79 8.94 -14.08 9.07
C ASN A 79 8.70 -12.74 9.79
N ALA A 80 8.49 -11.66 9.03
CA ALA A 80 8.20 -10.32 9.54
C ALA A 80 6.70 -10.14 9.70
N LYS A 81 6.26 -9.26 10.62
CA LYS A 81 4.84 -8.91 10.75
C LYS A 81 4.36 -7.99 9.64
N ALA A 82 5.26 -7.21 9.09
CA ALA A 82 4.99 -6.34 7.95
C ALA A 82 6.14 -6.38 6.95
N THR A 83 5.81 -6.36 5.67
CA THR A 83 6.77 -6.12 4.59
C THR A 83 6.26 -4.96 3.76
N LEU A 84 7.06 -3.92 3.62
CA LEU A 84 6.80 -2.82 2.70
C LEU A 84 7.59 -3.04 1.39
N THR A 85 7.06 -2.52 0.30
CA THR A 85 7.82 -2.40 -0.95
C THR A 85 8.61 -1.11 -0.94
N ALA A 86 9.93 -1.25 -1.01
CA ALA A 86 10.85 -0.12 -1.15
C ALA A 86 11.07 0.17 -2.64
N VAL A 87 10.93 1.43 -3.04
CA VAL A 87 11.08 1.89 -4.43
C VAL A 87 12.02 3.08 -4.51
N GLN A 88 12.60 3.28 -5.66
CA GLN A 88 13.34 4.51 -6.00
C GLN A 88 12.54 5.30 -7.02
N PRO A 89 11.89 6.42 -6.63
CA PRO A 89 11.11 7.23 -7.56
C PRO A 89 12.00 7.78 -8.67
N PRO A 90 11.43 8.14 -9.84
CA PRO A 90 12.18 8.83 -10.89
C PRO A 90 12.82 10.10 -10.34
N GLY A 91 14.11 10.32 -10.61
CA GLY A 91 14.80 11.55 -10.20
C GLY A 91 14.16 12.76 -10.87
N ARG A 92 13.89 13.80 -10.08
CA ARG A 92 13.32 15.07 -10.59
C ARG A 92 14.39 16.07 -10.96
N PHE A 93 15.53 16.01 -10.26
CA PHE A 93 16.63 16.99 -10.37
C PHE A 93 17.97 16.29 -10.54
N GLY A 94 18.98 17.04 -11.06
CA GLY A 94 20.36 16.60 -11.00
C GLY A 94 20.89 16.65 -9.57
N SER A 95 21.63 15.64 -9.15
CA SER A 95 22.35 15.65 -7.88
C SER A 95 23.79 16.09 -8.08
N ILE A 96 24.35 16.81 -7.11
CA ILE A 96 25.74 17.27 -7.11
C ILE A 96 26.41 16.90 -5.80
N GLU A 97 27.62 16.41 -5.89
CA GLU A 97 28.54 16.34 -4.75
C GLU A 97 29.52 17.47 -4.87
N PHE A 98 29.80 18.16 -3.76
CA PHE A 98 30.75 19.28 -3.78
C PHE A 98 31.60 19.30 -2.50
N GLU A 99 32.84 19.77 -2.66
CA GLU A 99 33.75 20.02 -1.55
C GLU A 99 34.46 21.35 -1.79
N ARG A 100 34.54 22.18 -0.74
CA ARG A 100 35.22 23.50 -0.77
C ARG A 100 34.84 24.37 -1.97
N GLY A 101 33.54 24.35 -2.35
CA GLY A 101 33.00 25.16 -3.43
C GLY A 101 33.27 24.62 -4.85
N LYS A 102 33.85 23.42 -4.99
CA LYS A 102 34.03 22.74 -6.29
C LYS A 102 33.06 21.54 -6.38
N VAL A 103 32.41 21.39 -7.53
CA VAL A 103 31.60 20.22 -7.83
C VAL A 103 32.55 19.06 -8.13
N LEU A 104 32.40 17.96 -7.37
CA LEU A 104 33.16 16.72 -7.52
C LEU A 104 32.47 15.74 -8.46
N SER A 105 31.14 15.70 -8.39
CA SER A 105 30.31 14.79 -9.17
C SER A 105 29.01 15.49 -9.55
N PHE A 106 28.51 15.21 -10.73
CA PHE A 106 27.20 15.63 -11.22
C PHE A 106 26.51 14.42 -11.82
N GLN A 107 25.28 14.13 -11.38
CA GLN A 107 24.45 13.06 -11.90
C GLN A 107 23.09 13.60 -12.25
N GLU A 108 22.70 13.53 -13.52
CA GLU A 108 21.40 13.99 -13.98
C GLU A 108 20.31 12.98 -13.58
N LYS A 109 19.32 13.46 -12.84
CA LYS A 109 18.09 12.71 -12.45
C LYS A 109 18.37 11.29 -11.94
N PRO A 110 19.23 11.12 -10.91
CA PRO A 110 19.47 9.79 -10.34
C PRO A 110 18.15 9.23 -9.78
N LYS A 111 17.90 7.94 -9.94
CA LYS A 111 16.73 7.29 -9.37
C LYS A 111 16.73 7.48 -7.85
N GLY A 112 15.59 7.95 -7.30
CA GLY A 112 15.37 8.13 -5.87
C GLY A 112 16.30 9.15 -5.21
N ASP A 113 17.00 10.00 -5.97
CA ASP A 113 18.05 10.87 -5.44
C ASP A 113 19.02 10.09 -4.50
N GLY A 114 19.21 8.79 -4.80
CA GLY A 114 20.01 7.85 -4.01
C GLY A 114 19.28 7.17 -2.84
N ASN A 115 18.02 7.51 -2.57
CA ASN A 115 17.27 6.98 -1.45
C ASN A 115 16.14 6.03 -1.89
N TRP A 116 15.79 5.11 -0.99
CA TRP A 116 14.62 4.26 -1.07
C TRP A 116 13.47 4.88 -0.28
N ILE A 117 12.27 4.82 -0.83
CA ILE A 117 11.05 5.29 -0.17
C ILE A 117 10.02 4.18 -0.07
N ASN A 118 9.01 4.37 0.78
CA ASN A 118 7.85 3.50 0.86
C ASN A 118 7.02 3.62 -0.43
N GLY A 119 6.91 2.52 -1.18
CA GLY A 119 6.16 2.44 -2.44
C GLY A 119 4.66 2.25 -2.27
N GLY A 120 4.15 2.15 -1.03
CA GLY A 120 2.71 2.05 -0.76
C GLY A 120 2.09 0.67 -0.99
N PHE A 121 2.89 -0.37 -1.18
CA PHE A 121 2.44 -1.76 -1.29
C PHE A 121 3.02 -2.58 -0.13
N PHE A 122 2.16 -3.31 0.56
CA PHE A 122 2.53 -4.05 1.77
C PHE A 122 1.99 -5.48 1.75
N VAL A 123 2.67 -6.38 2.47
CA VAL A 123 2.12 -7.64 2.96
C VAL A 123 2.19 -7.59 4.47
N LEU A 124 1.07 -7.87 5.13
CA LEU A 124 0.87 -7.65 6.55
C LEU A 124 0.31 -8.92 7.21
N GLU A 125 0.80 -9.22 8.40
CA GLU A 125 0.18 -10.18 9.30
C GLU A 125 -0.87 -9.48 10.19
N PRO A 126 -1.91 -10.19 10.65
CA PRO A 126 -2.97 -9.60 11.49
C PRO A 126 -2.46 -8.92 12.77
N GLU A 127 -1.34 -9.35 13.31
CA GLU A 127 -0.72 -8.77 14.51
C GLU A 127 -0.35 -7.30 14.36
N VAL A 128 -0.31 -6.76 13.13
CA VAL A 128 -0.08 -5.33 12.91
C VAL A 128 -1.18 -4.46 13.52
N PHE A 129 -2.39 -5.01 13.71
CA PHE A 129 -3.50 -4.29 14.35
C PHE A 129 -3.24 -3.94 15.82
N ASP A 130 -2.34 -4.65 16.48
CA ASP A 130 -1.92 -4.38 17.87
C ASP A 130 -1.12 -3.09 17.99
N TYR A 131 -0.51 -2.63 16.89
CA TYR A 131 0.25 -1.39 16.80
C TYR A 131 -0.62 -0.16 16.48
N ILE A 132 -1.91 -0.35 16.25
CA ILE A 132 -2.85 0.71 15.88
C ILE A 132 -3.77 1.00 17.06
N GLU A 133 -3.64 2.16 17.69
CA GLU A 133 -4.43 2.51 18.87
C GLU A 133 -5.89 2.81 18.53
N GLY A 134 -6.14 3.60 17.48
CA GLY A 134 -7.49 4.01 17.10
C GLY A 134 -7.54 4.88 15.85
N ASP A 135 -8.61 5.64 15.70
CA ASP A 135 -8.93 6.42 14.50
C ASP A 135 -7.89 7.47 14.14
N GLU A 136 -7.20 8.06 15.13
CA GLU A 136 -6.17 9.07 14.93
C GLU A 136 -4.81 8.49 14.53
N SER A 137 -4.68 7.17 14.48
CA SER A 137 -3.42 6.50 14.15
C SER A 137 -3.09 6.67 12.66
N VAL A 138 -1.93 7.25 12.39
CA VAL A 138 -1.33 7.33 11.05
C VAL A 138 -0.43 6.12 10.87
N TRP A 139 -0.74 5.24 9.90
CA TRP A 139 -0.02 3.99 9.64
C TRP A 139 1.49 4.20 9.46
N GLU A 140 1.86 5.25 8.74
CA GLU A 140 3.23 5.59 8.37
C GLU A 140 4.07 6.16 9.53
N GLN A 141 3.44 6.46 10.64
CA GLN A 141 4.10 7.02 11.84
C GLN A 141 4.39 5.95 12.88
N TYR A 142 3.62 5.98 14.00
CA TYR A 142 3.88 5.09 15.13
C TYR A 142 3.87 3.60 14.77
N PRO A 143 2.87 3.06 14.03
CA PRO A 143 2.84 1.63 13.74
C PRO A 143 4.05 1.13 12.95
N LEU A 144 4.38 1.75 11.80
CA LEU A 144 5.54 1.34 11.00
C LEU A 144 6.87 1.57 11.72
N LYS A 145 6.99 2.69 12.44
CA LYS A 145 8.20 2.97 13.23
C LYS A 145 8.40 1.92 14.30
N LYS A 146 7.34 1.55 15.02
CA LYS A 146 7.42 0.56 16.08
C LYS A 146 7.75 -0.85 15.56
N LEU A 147 7.15 -1.24 14.44
CA LEU A 147 7.48 -2.48 13.75
C LEU A 147 8.97 -2.51 13.33
N ALA A 148 9.50 -1.40 12.83
CA ALA A 148 10.91 -1.29 12.47
C ALA A 148 11.83 -1.38 13.71
N GLU A 149 11.51 -0.67 14.80
CA GLU A 149 12.26 -0.73 16.06
C GLU A 149 12.31 -2.14 16.65
N ASN A 150 11.25 -2.92 16.49
CA ASN A 150 11.17 -4.29 16.97
C ASN A 150 11.82 -5.33 16.02
N GLY A 151 12.32 -4.91 14.85
CA GLY A 151 12.86 -5.82 13.84
C GLY A 151 11.77 -6.64 13.11
N GLU A 152 10.51 -6.17 13.12
CA GLU A 152 9.33 -6.86 12.58
C GLU A 152 8.86 -6.27 11.24
N LEU A 153 9.62 -5.31 10.69
CA LEU A 153 9.39 -4.69 9.39
C LEU A 153 10.48 -5.10 8.40
N ALA A 154 10.10 -5.77 7.32
CA ALA A 154 10.99 -6.09 6.20
C ALA A 154 10.77 -5.15 5.02
N ALA A 155 11.78 -4.98 4.16
CA ALA A 155 11.72 -4.17 2.95
C ALA A 155 11.99 -5.04 1.71
N TYR A 156 11.00 -5.14 0.81
CA TYR A 156 11.13 -5.75 -0.50
C TYR A 156 11.56 -4.69 -1.52
N HIS A 157 12.73 -4.83 -2.11
CA HIS A 157 13.25 -3.88 -3.09
C HIS A 157 12.64 -4.12 -4.47
N HIS A 158 11.91 -3.13 -4.97
CA HIS A 158 11.34 -3.13 -6.31
C HIS A 158 12.09 -2.17 -7.21
N ASN A 159 12.70 -2.70 -8.27
CA ASN A 159 13.50 -1.93 -9.23
C ASN A 159 12.75 -1.62 -10.54
N GLY A 160 11.50 -2.06 -10.67
CA GLY A 160 10.65 -1.88 -11.82
C GLY A 160 9.98 -0.51 -11.90
N PHE A 161 8.88 -0.45 -12.60
CA PHE A 161 8.07 0.76 -12.72
C PHE A 161 7.31 1.03 -11.42
N TRP A 162 7.35 2.27 -10.97
CA TRP A 162 6.53 2.81 -9.88
C TRP A 162 6.26 4.29 -10.12
N GLN A 163 5.02 4.72 -9.93
CA GLN A 163 4.59 6.11 -10.09
C GLN A 163 3.41 6.42 -9.17
N PRO A 164 3.45 7.51 -8.36
CA PRO A 164 2.26 8.05 -7.73
C PRO A 164 1.41 8.79 -8.77
N MET A 165 0.08 8.82 -8.54
CA MET A 165 -0.88 9.46 -9.46
C MET A 165 -1.36 10.84 -8.98
N ASP A 166 -0.75 11.40 -7.96
CA ASP A 166 -0.98 12.75 -7.42
C ASP A 166 -0.17 13.85 -8.12
#